data_23072e4f7f7600c7b868e1acfb2ba589
#
_entry.id   23072e4f7f7600c7b868e1acfb2ba589
#
_cell.length_a   1.000
_cell.length_b   1.000
_cell.length_c   1.000
_cell.angle_alpha   90.00
_cell.angle_beta   90.00
_cell.angle_gamma   90.00
#
_symmetry.space_group_name_H-M   'P 1'
#
loop_
_entity.id
_entity.type
_entity.pdbx_description
1 polymer ?
#
loop_
_entity_poly.entity_id
_entity_poly.type
_entity_poly.pdbx_seq_one_letter_code
_entity_poly.pdbx_strand_id
1 'polypeptide(L)'
;MTRYRPIIALILLMTCTSAQALRCGNRVVDEGDRDFQVRKRCGEPFWSESWFGVDIIGRHSPLERQREIEWVDWYYNFGPNALMQRLRFRDGVLYAVESLGYGVRSLGEKCRPNMNFIGLSSGELVARCGTPGSRRDARESVVFRPSRGIEEWRERNVQEWVYDFGSNQLNRILLLIDGKVSQAEAEPR
;
A
#
# COMPACT_ATOMS: atom_id res chain seq x y z
N MET A 1 -27.29 17.06 -59.12
CA MET A 1 -27.09 17.73 -57.79
C MET A 1 -27.19 16.62 -56.71
N THR A 2 -26.08 16.03 -56.37
CA THR A 2 -25.99 14.87 -55.42
C THR A 2 -25.66 15.38 -54.02
N ARG A 3 -26.61 15.27 -53.12
CA ARG A 3 -26.46 15.68 -51.70
C ARG A 3 -25.72 14.61 -50.94
N TYR A 4 -24.46 14.84 -50.58
CA TYR A 4 -23.71 14.01 -49.61
C TYR A 4 -24.20 14.33 -48.19
N ARG A 5 -24.78 13.34 -47.51
CA ARG A 5 -25.06 13.35 -46.09
C ARG A 5 -23.79 12.88 -45.34
N PRO A 6 -23.18 13.68 -44.45
CA PRO A 6 -22.08 13.17 -43.65
C PRO A 6 -22.65 12.23 -42.59
N ILE A 7 -22.24 10.97 -42.64
CA ILE A 7 -22.46 10.00 -41.58
C ILE A 7 -21.43 10.34 -40.49
N ILE A 8 -21.87 11.00 -39.43
CA ILE A 8 -21.08 11.22 -38.21
C ILE A 8 -21.01 9.87 -37.50
N ALA A 9 -19.92 9.12 -37.70
CA ALA A 9 -19.60 7.96 -36.90
C ALA A 9 -19.20 8.40 -35.48
N LEU A 10 -20.16 8.28 -34.56
CA LEU A 10 -19.93 8.50 -33.13
C LEU A 10 -19.08 7.34 -32.59
N ILE A 11 -17.76 7.53 -32.58
CA ILE A 11 -16.82 6.58 -31.93
C ILE A 11 -17.00 6.76 -30.43
N LEU A 12 -17.77 5.87 -29.82
CA LEU A 12 -17.86 5.70 -28.38
C LEU A 12 -16.54 5.13 -27.90
N LEU A 13 -15.60 5.97 -27.42
CA LEU A 13 -14.42 5.52 -26.70
C LEU A 13 -14.91 4.90 -25.37
N MET A 14 -15.07 3.58 -25.37
CA MET A 14 -15.18 2.82 -24.12
C MET A 14 -13.83 2.89 -23.40
N THR A 15 -13.70 3.80 -22.44
CA THR A 15 -12.60 3.76 -21.45
C THR A 15 -12.84 2.55 -20.56
N CYS A 16 -12.23 1.41 -20.89
CA CYS A 16 -12.13 0.28 -19.99
C CYS A 16 -11.29 0.72 -18.78
N THR A 17 -11.93 1.10 -17.70
CA THR A 17 -11.27 1.13 -16.39
C THR A 17 -10.99 -0.32 -16.02
N SER A 18 -9.71 -0.71 -16.01
CA SER A 18 -9.30 -2.03 -15.53
C SER A 18 -9.58 -2.12 -14.03
N ALA A 19 -10.74 -2.66 -13.66
CA ALA A 19 -11.02 -3.08 -12.30
C ALA A 19 -10.03 -4.21 -11.98
N GLN A 20 -9.12 -3.98 -11.06
CA GLN A 20 -8.18 -5.01 -10.60
C GLN A 20 -8.89 -5.89 -9.58
N ALA A 21 -9.45 -7.00 -10.06
CA ALA A 21 -10.06 -8.02 -9.23
C ALA A 21 -9.00 -9.03 -8.78
N LEU A 22 -8.90 -9.26 -7.47
CA LEU A 22 -8.06 -10.30 -6.91
C LEU A 22 -8.81 -11.63 -6.88
N ARG A 23 -8.16 -12.72 -7.31
CA ARG A 23 -8.67 -14.06 -7.16
C ARG A 23 -7.99 -14.82 -6.02
N CYS A 24 -8.79 -15.24 -5.05
CA CYS A 24 -8.39 -16.14 -3.97
C CYS A 24 -9.00 -17.53 -4.23
N GLY A 25 -8.26 -18.37 -4.94
CA GLY A 25 -8.79 -19.62 -5.47
C GLY A 25 -9.92 -19.36 -6.48
N ASN A 26 -11.12 -19.88 -6.20
CA ASN A 26 -12.30 -19.71 -7.07
C ASN A 26 -13.16 -18.47 -6.72
N ARG A 27 -12.73 -17.67 -5.75
CA ARG A 27 -13.48 -16.51 -5.25
C ARG A 27 -12.84 -15.23 -5.72
N VAL A 28 -13.64 -14.27 -6.12
CA VAL A 28 -13.20 -12.94 -6.55
C VAL A 28 -13.38 -11.97 -5.40
N VAL A 29 -12.44 -11.06 -5.27
CA VAL A 29 -12.44 -9.94 -4.33
C VAL A 29 -12.31 -8.66 -5.15
N ASP A 30 -13.22 -7.74 -4.94
CA ASP A 30 -13.31 -6.48 -5.67
C ASP A 30 -13.27 -5.28 -4.71
N GLU A 31 -12.90 -4.13 -5.25
CA GLU A 31 -13.04 -2.86 -4.53
C GLU A 31 -14.49 -2.66 -4.07
N GLY A 32 -14.67 -2.20 -2.84
CA GLY A 32 -15.96 -2.09 -2.16
C GLY A 32 -16.33 -3.29 -1.28
N ASP A 33 -15.64 -4.43 -1.39
CA ASP A 33 -15.82 -5.54 -0.46
C ASP A 33 -15.40 -5.14 0.98
N ARG A 34 -16.11 -5.67 1.97
CA ARG A 34 -15.74 -5.44 3.37
C ARG A 34 -14.61 -6.39 3.79
N ASP A 35 -13.84 -5.99 4.75
CA ASP A 35 -12.69 -6.73 5.31
C ASP A 35 -13.07 -8.17 5.70
N PHE A 36 -14.19 -8.37 6.42
CA PHE A 36 -14.66 -9.71 6.81
C PHE A 36 -15.02 -10.59 5.59
N GLN A 37 -15.47 -10.00 4.48
CA GLN A 37 -15.78 -10.74 3.25
C GLN A 37 -14.49 -11.18 2.56
N VAL A 38 -13.49 -10.29 2.52
CA VAL A 38 -12.16 -10.58 1.99
C VAL A 38 -11.51 -11.69 2.81
N ARG A 39 -11.52 -11.59 4.14
CA ARG A 39 -10.99 -12.61 5.05
C ARG A 39 -11.68 -13.96 4.87
N LYS A 40 -13.00 -13.98 4.69
CA LYS A 40 -13.74 -15.22 4.41
C LYS A 40 -13.38 -15.87 3.08
N ARG A 41 -12.97 -15.06 2.08
CA ARG A 41 -12.62 -15.55 0.73
C ARG A 41 -11.15 -15.92 0.59
N CYS A 42 -10.24 -15.11 1.15
CA CYS A 42 -8.78 -15.22 0.98
C CYS A 42 -8.06 -15.81 2.20
N GLY A 43 -8.73 -15.95 3.34
CA GLY A 43 -8.09 -16.32 4.60
C GLY A 43 -7.41 -15.13 5.27
N GLU A 44 -6.57 -15.43 6.29
CA GLU A 44 -5.82 -14.42 7.00
C GLU A 44 -4.64 -13.91 6.15
N PRO A 45 -4.36 -12.58 6.16
CA PRO A 45 -3.15 -12.06 5.56
C PRO A 45 -1.92 -12.53 6.35
N PHE A 46 -0.78 -12.72 5.68
CA PHE A 46 0.46 -13.05 6.38
C PHE A 46 1.07 -11.85 7.13
N TRP A 47 0.71 -10.63 6.72
CA TRP A 47 1.08 -9.39 7.35
C TRP A 47 -0.03 -8.38 7.23
N SER A 48 -0.25 -7.60 8.28
CA SER A 48 -1.17 -6.47 8.27
C SER A 48 -0.59 -5.31 9.07
N GLU A 49 -0.91 -4.11 8.63
CA GLU A 49 -0.59 -2.88 9.34
C GLU A 49 -1.72 -1.87 9.21
N SER A 50 -1.90 -1.04 10.23
CA SER A 50 -2.94 0.00 10.23
C SER A 50 -2.37 1.33 10.68
N TRP A 51 -2.97 2.40 10.19
CA TRP A 51 -2.70 3.76 10.62
C TRP A 51 -3.96 4.61 10.46
N PHE A 52 -3.98 5.74 11.16
CA PHE A 52 -5.08 6.68 11.05
C PHE A 52 -4.67 7.88 10.20
N GLY A 53 -5.58 8.35 9.39
CA GLY A 53 -5.48 9.57 8.62
C GLY A 53 -6.64 10.51 8.94
N VAL A 54 -6.62 11.70 8.34
CA VAL A 54 -7.70 12.69 8.49
C VAL A 54 -8.34 12.96 7.14
N ASP A 55 -9.65 12.87 7.08
CA ASP A 55 -10.47 13.26 5.95
C ASP A 55 -11.12 14.63 6.21
N ILE A 56 -10.95 15.56 5.29
CA ILE A 56 -11.52 16.91 5.39
C ILE A 56 -12.76 16.98 4.52
N ILE A 57 -13.92 17.03 5.18
CA ILE A 57 -15.22 17.08 4.53
C ILE A 57 -15.67 18.52 4.44
N GLY A 58 -16.13 18.95 3.23
CA GLY A 58 -16.60 20.30 3.00
C GLY A 58 -15.46 21.34 2.99
N ARG A 59 -14.30 20.97 2.47
CA ARG A 59 -13.11 21.84 2.37
C ARG A 59 -13.50 23.21 1.77
N HIS A 60 -13.06 24.27 2.44
CA HIS A 60 -13.38 25.66 2.08
C HIS A 60 -14.86 26.05 2.18
N SER A 61 -15.71 25.26 2.83
CA SER A 61 -17.10 25.61 3.13
C SER A 61 -17.26 26.10 4.57
N PRO A 62 -18.35 26.82 4.90
CA PRO A 62 -18.63 27.24 6.28
C PRO A 62 -18.83 26.07 7.26
N LEU A 63 -19.02 24.86 6.75
CA LEU A 63 -19.22 23.63 7.53
C LEU A 63 -18.08 22.64 7.31
N GLU A 64 -16.85 23.12 7.18
CA GLU A 64 -15.68 22.26 7.11
C GLU A 64 -15.55 21.47 8.42
N ARG A 65 -15.36 20.15 8.29
CA ARG A 65 -15.15 19.25 9.41
C ARG A 65 -14.08 18.22 9.10
N GLN A 66 -13.35 17.84 10.12
CA GLN A 66 -12.37 16.77 10.05
C GLN A 66 -12.97 15.48 10.61
N ARG A 67 -12.65 14.36 9.94
CA ARG A 67 -13.01 13.02 10.37
C ARG A 67 -11.77 12.15 10.33
N GLU A 68 -11.50 11.47 11.44
CA GLU A 68 -10.49 10.42 11.45
C GLU A 68 -10.96 9.24 10.61
N ILE A 69 -10.06 8.68 9.82
CA ILE A 69 -10.26 7.50 8.99
C ILE A 69 -9.20 6.46 9.31
N GLU A 70 -9.59 5.20 9.36
CA GLU A 70 -8.67 4.09 9.51
C GLU A 70 -8.26 3.55 8.15
N TRP A 71 -6.94 3.44 7.94
CA TRP A 71 -6.34 2.74 6.84
C TRP A 71 -5.75 1.43 7.32
N VAL A 72 -6.00 0.33 6.60
CA VAL A 72 -5.42 -0.98 6.89
C VAL A 72 -4.89 -1.58 5.60
N ASP A 73 -3.61 -1.98 5.60
CA ASP A 73 -3.02 -2.74 4.51
C ASP A 73 -2.90 -4.21 4.91
N TRP A 74 -3.44 -5.11 4.09
CA TRP A 74 -3.29 -6.55 4.20
C TRP A 74 -2.42 -7.09 3.08
N TYR A 75 -1.52 -8.00 3.43
CA TYR A 75 -0.58 -8.59 2.48
C TYR A 75 -0.80 -10.09 2.36
N TYR A 76 -0.93 -10.55 1.12
CA TYR A 76 -1.12 -11.95 0.78
C TYR A 76 0.04 -12.47 -0.06
N ASN A 77 0.57 -13.64 0.32
CA ASN A 77 1.62 -14.35 -0.39
C ASN A 77 1.05 -15.64 -1.00
N PHE A 78 0.96 -15.70 -2.31
CA PHE A 78 0.46 -16.87 -3.04
C PHE A 78 1.59 -17.79 -3.52
N GLY A 79 2.78 -17.65 -2.95
CA GLY A 79 3.94 -18.48 -3.26
C GLY A 79 4.88 -17.89 -4.32
N PRO A 80 6.02 -18.57 -4.59
CA PRO A 80 7.11 -17.99 -5.38
C PRO A 80 6.81 -17.81 -6.87
N ASN A 81 5.75 -18.43 -7.36
CA ASN A 81 5.34 -18.36 -8.78
C ASN A 81 4.19 -17.38 -9.02
N ALA A 82 3.73 -16.67 -7.99
CA ALA A 82 2.66 -15.69 -8.05
C ALA A 82 3.10 -14.36 -7.45
N LEU A 83 2.46 -13.28 -7.88
CA LEU A 83 2.69 -11.96 -7.30
C LEU A 83 2.02 -11.87 -5.91
N MET A 84 2.73 -11.30 -4.95
CA MET A 84 2.11 -10.90 -3.69
C MET A 84 1.11 -9.78 -3.95
N GLN A 85 0.10 -9.70 -3.11
CA GLN A 85 -0.94 -8.69 -3.23
C GLN A 85 -1.01 -7.86 -1.96
N ARG A 86 -1.13 -6.55 -2.12
CA ARG A 86 -1.49 -5.62 -1.06
C ARG A 86 -2.93 -5.18 -1.26
N LEU A 87 -3.74 -5.37 -0.25
CA LEU A 87 -5.12 -4.92 -0.18
C LEU A 87 -5.21 -3.78 0.81
N ARG A 88 -5.57 -2.61 0.34
CA ARG A 88 -5.75 -1.42 1.18
C ARG A 88 -7.21 -1.22 1.51
N PHE A 89 -7.52 -1.16 2.78
CA PHE A 89 -8.85 -0.87 3.29
C PHE A 89 -8.92 0.55 3.84
N ARG A 90 -10.08 1.17 3.67
CA ARG A 90 -10.45 2.44 4.27
C ARG A 90 -11.71 2.25 5.09
N ASP A 91 -11.66 2.46 6.40
CA ASP A 91 -12.80 2.23 7.31
C ASP A 91 -13.43 0.83 7.11
N GLY A 92 -12.60 -0.21 6.95
CA GLY A 92 -13.02 -1.61 6.77
C GLY A 92 -13.57 -1.96 5.38
N VAL A 93 -13.50 -1.04 4.40
CA VAL A 93 -13.92 -1.28 3.01
C VAL A 93 -12.70 -1.32 2.09
N LEU A 94 -12.60 -2.32 1.23
CA LEU A 94 -11.50 -2.47 0.27
C LEU A 94 -11.50 -1.30 -0.71
N TYR A 95 -10.44 -0.52 -0.65
CA TYR A 95 -10.24 0.70 -1.42
C TYR A 95 -9.37 0.48 -2.67
N ALA A 96 -8.33 -0.38 -2.54
CA ALA A 96 -7.42 -0.66 -3.65
C ALA A 96 -6.77 -2.03 -3.50
N VAL A 97 -6.46 -2.64 -4.65
CA VAL A 97 -5.65 -3.86 -4.76
C VAL A 97 -4.39 -3.53 -5.55
N GLU A 98 -3.21 -3.84 -5.01
CA GLU A 98 -1.92 -3.61 -5.67
C GLU A 98 -1.15 -4.92 -5.77
N SER A 99 -0.69 -5.25 -6.98
CA SER A 99 0.23 -6.34 -7.21
C SER A 99 1.65 -5.90 -6.88
N LEU A 100 2.34 -6.68 -6.06
CA LEU A 100 3.71 -6.45 -5.63
C LEU A 100 4.68 -7.37 -6.38
N GLY A 101 5.92 -7.48 -5.90
CA GLY A 101 6.88 -8.45 -6.41
C GLY A 101 6.43 -9.91 -6.19
N TYR A 102 7.18 -10.86 -6.78
CA TYR A 102 6.93 -12.28 -6.60
C TYR A 102 7.01 -12.68 -5.14
N GLY A 103 6.13 -13.59 -4.74
CA GLY A 103 6.08 -14.13 -3.40
C GLY A 103 7.27 -15.00 -3.03
N VAL A 104 7.19 -15.55 -1.85
CA VAL A 104 8.23 -16.42 -1.26
C VAL A 104 7.63 -17.77 -0.86
N ARG A 105 8.49 -18.79 -0.76
CA ARG A 105 8.06 -20.12 -0.28
C ARG A 105 7.85 -20.10 1.24
N SER A 106 8.78 -19.46 1.94
CA SER A 106 8.74 -19.30 3.39
C SER A 106 9.11 -17.85 3.74
N LEU A 107 8.49 -17.30 4.78
CA LEU A 107 8.79 -15.94 5.23
C LEU A 107 10.22 -15.88 5.80
N GLY A 108 10.95 -14.82 5.46
CA GLY A 108 12.29 -14.58 5.97
C GLY A 108 13.43 -15.29 5.21
N GLU A 109 13.13 -16.18 4.25
CA GLU A 109 14.15 -17.02 3.59
C GLU A 109 15.10 -16.24 2.65
N LYS A 110 14.72 -15.06 2.21
CA LYS A 110 15.43 -14.31 1.16
C LYS A 110 16.13 -13.05 1.65
N CYS A 111 16.21 -12.85 2.96
CA CYS A 111 16.85 -11.67 3.52
C CYS A 111 18.37 -11.71 3.40
N ARG A 112 18.96 -10.65 2.91
CA ARG A 112 20.40 -10.46 2.84
C ARG A 112 20.76 -9.02 3.24
N PRO A 113 21.82 -8.80 4.03
CA PRO A 113 22.19 -7.46 4.50
C PRO A 113 22.55 -6.48 3.38
N ASN A 114 22.97 -6.99 2.22
CA ASN A 114 23.37 -6.17 1.06
C ASN A 114 22.31 -6.08 -0.05
N MET A 115 21.08 -6.54 0.21
CA MET A 115 20.00 -6.41 -0.77
C MET A 115 19.56 -4.95 -0.89
N ASN A 116 18.95 -4.60 -2.01
CA ASN A 116 18.29 -3.30 -2.14
C ASN A 116 16.94 -3.32 -1.41
N PHE A 117 16.84 -2.52 -0.34
CA PHE A 117 15.62 -2.37 0.45
C PHE A 117 14.72 -1.26 -0.07
N ILE A 118 15.29 -0.25 -0.76
CA ILE A 118 14.56 0.94 -1.18
C ILE A 118 13.39 0.58 -2.10
N GLY A 119 12.22 1.14 -1.79
CA GLY A 119 10.99 0.94 -2.56
C GLY A 119 10.21 -0.31 -2.18
N LEU A 120 10.77 -1.24 -1.39
CA LEU A 120 10.02 -2.39 -0.90
C LEU A 120 8.90 -1.93 0.04
N SER A 121 7.74 -2.56 -0.08
CA SER A 121 6.65 -2.39 0.88
C SER A 121 6.96 -3.13 2.19
N SER A 122 6.29 -2.76 3.27
CA SER A 122 6.38 -3.43 4.56
C SER A 122 6.10 -4.94 4.45
N GLY A 123 5.07 -5.33 3.67
CA GLY A 123 4.77 -6.74 3.42
C GLY A 123 5.86 -7.46 2.63
N GLU A 124 6.49 -6.81 1.63
CA GLU A 124 7.63 -7.39 0.92
C GLU A 124 8.85 -7.57 1.83
N LEU A 125 9.07 -6.63 2.75
CA LEU A 125 10.11 -6.77 3.76
C LEU A 125 9.86 -7.98 4.65
N VAL A 126 8.64 -8.10 5.21
CA VAL A 126 8.29 -9.23 6.07
C VAL A 126 8.33 -10.55 5.31
N ALA A 127 7.87 -10.57 4.06
CA ALA A 127 7.96 -11.76 3.23
C ALA A 127 9.42 -12.22 3.04
N ARG A 128 10.34 -11.28 2.77
CA ARG A 128 11.75 -11.59 2.49
C ARG A 128 12.59 -11.77 3.74
N CYS A 129 12.39 -10.92 4.76
CA CYS A 129 13.23 -10.79 5.93
C CYS A 129 12.59 -11.26 7.24
N GLY A 130 11.31 -11.62 7.22
CA GLY A 130 10.57 -11.86 8.45
C GLY A 130 10.20 -10.55 9.16
N THR A 131 9.71 -10.67 10.39
CA THR A 131 9.39 -9.52 11.24
C THR A 131 10.67 -8.79 11.65
N PRO A 132 10.67 -7.44 11.69
CA PRO A 132 11.82 -6.69 12.18
C PRO A 132 12.08 -6.97 13.66
N GLY A 133 13.34 -6.91 14.08
CA GLY A 133 13.73 -7.06 15.48
C GLY A 133 13.27 -5.90 16.37
N SER A 134 13.12 -4.71 15.78
CA SER A 134 12.55 -3.53 16.43
C SER A 134 11.74 -2.74 15.42
N ARG A 135 10.63 -2.16 15.91
CA ARG A 135 9.76 -1.28 15.12
C ARG A 135 9.36 -0.09 15.98
N ARG A 136 9.47 1.10 15.40
CA ARG A 136 8.99 2.34 15.98
C ARG A 136 8.08 3.03 14.97
N ASP A 137 6.91 3.44 15.41
CA ASP A 137 5.93 4.16 14.60
C ASP A 137 5.91 5.63 15.01
N ALA A 138 5.88 6.53 14.03
CA ALA A 138 5.73 7.95 14.22
C ALA A 138 4.72 8.50 13.19
N ARG A 139 4.11 9.63 13.51
CA ARG A 139 3.27 10.40 12.58
C ARG A 139 3.96 11.70 12.26
N GLU A 140 3.97 12.06 11.01
CA GLU A 140 4.53 13.30 10.53
C GLU A 140 3.47 14.08 9.75
N SER A 141 3.26 15.33 10.12
CA SER A 141 2.38 16.22 9.36
C SER A 141 3.20 17.05 8.40
N VAL A 142 2.93 16.90 7.11
CA VAL A 142 3.62 17.61 6.05
C VAL A 142 2.71 18.66 5.45
N VAL A 143 3.21 19.90 5.35
CA VAL A 143 2.51 20.98 4.66
C VAL A 143 2.89 20.96 3.19
N PHE A 144 1.93 20.71 2.35
CA PHE A 144 2.09 20.81 0.91
C PHE A 144 1.52 22.15 0.41
N ARG A 145 2.30 22.89 -0.37
CA ARG A 145 1.92 24.20 -0.94
C ARG A 145 1.84 24.13 -2.45
N PRO A 146 0.69 23.67 -3.02
CA PRO A 146 0.54 23.50 -4.48
C PRO A 146 0.56 24.84 -5.23
N SER A 147 0.16 25.93 -4.57
CA SER A 147 0.22 27.29 -5.11
C SER A 147 0.28 28.34 -4.01
N ARG A 148 0.54 29.61 -4.41
CA ARG A 148 0.65 30.71 -3.46
C ARG A 148 -0.66 30.92 -2.69
N GLY A 149 -0.61 30.78 -1.37
CA GLY A 149 -1.78 30.96 -0.49
C GLY A 149 -2.65 29.71 -0.29
N ILE A 150 -2.28 28.56 -0.86
CA ILE A 150 -2.94 27.29 -0.59
C ILE A 150 -1.99 26.38 0.18
N GLU A 151 -2.38 26.02 1.39
CA GLU A 151 -1.67 25.04 2.23
C GLU A 151 -2.55 23.80 2.40
N GLU A 152 -1.97 22.62 2.11
CA GLU A 152 -2.61 21.35 2.36
C GLU A 152 -1.77 20.58 3.39
N TRP A 153 -2.41 20.22 4.49
CA TRP A 153 -1.80 19.36 5.50
C TRP A 153 -2.04 17.90 5.12
N ARG A 154 -0.95 17.13 5.08
CA ARG A 154 -1.00 15.68 4.83
C ARG A 154 -0.28 14.97 5.96
N GLU A 155 -0.96 14.02 6.57
CA GLU A 155 -0.32 13.13 7.53
C GLU A 155 0.37 11.99 6.78
N ARG A 156 1.57 11.67 7.23
CA ARG A 156 2.36 10.53 6.77
C ARG A 156 2.55 9.55 7.91
N ASN A 157 2.44 8.28 7.59
CA ASN A 157 2.86 7.21 8.48
C ASN A 157 4.37 6.99 8.29
N VAL A 158 5.15 7.27 9.33
CA VAL A 158 6.60 7.09 9.34
C VAL A 158 6.95 5.97 10.29
N GLN A 159 7.72 4.99 9.81
CA GLN A 159 8.11 3.84 10.61
C GLN A 159 9.63 3.63 10.50
N GLU A 160 10.26 3.34 11.62
CA GLU A 160 11.64 2.90 11.68
C GLU A 160 11.69 1.41 12.02
N TRP A 161 12.27 0.62 11.14
CA TRP A 161 12.40 -0.82 11.30
C TRP A 161 13.87 -1.21 11.38
N VAL A 162 14.21 -2.06 12.35
CA VAL A 162 15.58 -2.53 12.52
C VAL A 162 15.65 -4.04 12.26
N TYR A 163 16.54 -4.42 11.35
CA TYR A 163 16.89 -5.80 11.08
C TYR A 163 18.31 -6.11 11.56
N ASP A 164 18.42 -7.14 12.42
CA ASP A 164 19.67 -7.65 12.93
C ASP A 164 20.11 -8.89 12.10
N PHE A 165 21.30 -8.83 11.51
CA PHE A 165 21.87 -9.89 10.69
C PHE A 165 22.93 -10.72 11.40
N GLY A 166 23.02 -10.64 12.72
CA GLY A 166 23.98 -11.41 13.54
C GLY A 166 25.30 -10.65 13.81
N SER A 167 26.14 -11.27 14.65
CA SER A 167 27.29 -10.62 15.31
C SER A 167 28.37 -10.07 14.35
N ASN A 168 28.44 -10.59 13.12
CA ASN A 168 29.45 -10.22 12.15
C ASN A 168 28.94 -9.28 11.05
N GLN A 169 27.76 -8.73 11.23
CA GLN A 169 27.10 -7.88 10.22
C GLN A 169 26.54 -6.61 10.87
N LEU A 170 26.44 -5.55 10.08
CA LEU A 170 25.80 -4.31 10.50
C LEU A 170 24.29 -4.50 10.56
N ASN A 171 23.65 -3.88 11.54
CA ASN A 171 22.20 -3.74 11.55
C ASN A 171 21.75 -2.90 10.34
N ARG A 172 20.54 -3.14 9.88
CA ARG A 172 19.89 -2.29 8.88
C ARG A 172 18.75 -1.55 9.55
N ILE A 173 18.84 -0.22 9.50
CA ILE A 173 17.78 0.68 9.94
C ILE A 173 17.08 1.14 8.68
N LEU A 174 15.80 0.83 8.57
CA LEU A 174 14.97 1.15 7.43
C LEU A 174 13.91 2.17 7.84
N LEU A 175 13.87 3.31 7.13
CA LEU A 175 12.81 4.29 7.28
C LEU A 175 11.74 4.02 6.23
N LEU A 176 10.53 3.70 6.69
CA LEU A 176 9.38 3.52 5.83
C LEU A 176 8.49 4.77 5.90
N ILE A 177 8.04 5.22 4.73
CA ILE A 177 7.05 6.30 4.61
C ILE A 177 5.84 5.72 3.87
N ASP A 178 4.67 5.81 4.48
CA ASP A 178 3.41 5.28 3.94
C ASP A 178 3.52 3.80 3.51
N GLY A 179 4.23 3.00 4.34
CA GLY A 179 4.42 1.57 4.15
C GLY A 179 5.43 1.18 3.07
N LYS A 180 6.27 2.11 2.58
CA LYS A 180 7.37 1.82 1.63
C LYS A 180 8.71 2.33 2.15
N VAL A 181 9.76 1.55 1.97
CA VAL A 181 11.12 1.93 2.36
C VAL A 181 11.61 3.13 1.55
N SER A 182 11.87 4.22 2.23
CA SER A 182 12.42 5.45 1.64
C SER A 182 13.93 5.59 1.86
N GLN A 183 14.44 5.07 3.00
CA GLN A 183 15.86 5.12 3.37
C GLN A 183 16.29 3.81 4.00
N ALA A 184 17.55 3.45 3.80
CA ALA A 184 18.15 2.26 4.40
C ALA A 184 19.59 2.61 4.83
N GLU A 185 19.84 2.50 6.12
CA GLU A 185 21.12 2.79 6.72
C GLU A 185 21.75 1.54 7.32
N ALA A 186 23.06 1.54 7.42
CA ALA A 186 23.82 0.49 8.08
C ALA A 186 24.43 1.07 9.34
N GLU A 187 24.17 0.44 10.48
CA GLU A 187 24.66 0.91 11.78
C GLU A 187 25.42 -0.20 12.50
N PRO A 188 26.58 0.12 13.11
CA PRO A 188 27.26 -0.78 14.04
C PRO A 188 26.34 -1.07 15.25
N ARG A 189 26.56 -2.19 15.87
CA ARG A 189 25.91 -2.55 17.14
C ARG A 189 26.44 -1.73 18.29
#